data_cf4a1c3d862521878af7fdb47ff134e6
#
_entry.id   cf4a1c3d862521878af7fdb47ff134e6
#
_cell.length_a   1.000
_cell.length_b   1.000
_cell.length_c   1.000
_cell.angle_alpha   90.00
_cell.angle_beta   90.00
_cell.angle_gamma   90.00
#
_symmetry.space_group_name_H-M   'P 1'
#
loop_
_entity.id
_entity.type
_entity.pdbx_description
1 polymer ?
#
loop_
_entity_poly.entity_id
_entity_poly.type
_entity_poly.pdbx_seq_one_letter_code
_entity_poly.pdbx_strand_id
1 'polypeptide(L)'
;WNAAKDEAEGALCKAYGGAAMLNIPGRLHITWQDDYTLKVEMDNGQQTRLLHFRKGDPGAPSLQGYSTAEWVNMPRPAGRGPAPKGPGMGTLKVRTTNLLPGYLRKNGVPHSADAVVTEYWDLRVEPDGKPWIVVTVEVNDPLYLLEPYLTTPNFRKEPDGSKWSPEPCGLD
;
A
#
# COMPACT_ATOMS: atom_id res chain seq x y z
N TRP A 1 -5.51 -11.70 -19.61
CA TRP A 1 -4.96 -12.37 -18.44
C TRP A 1 -5.05 -13.90 -18.58
N ASN A 2 -3.97 -14.57 -18.20
CA ASN A 2 -3.89 -16.01 -18.23
C ASN A 2 -3.14 -16.50 -16.98
N ALA A 3 -3.88 -16.96 -15.99
CA ALA A 3 -3.33 -17.39 -14.70
C ALA A 3 -2.32 -18.55 -14.85
N ALA A 4 -2.63 -19.53 -15.71
CA ALA A 4 -1.74 -20.68 -15.94
C ALA A 4 -0.41 -20.25 -16.61
N LYS A 5 -0.44 -19.23 -17.47
CA LYS A 5 0.77 -18.64 -18.05
C LYS A 5 1.61 -17.94 -16.99
N ASP A 6 0.97 -17.11 -16.14
CA ASP A 6 1.68 -16.41 -15.05
C ASP A 6 2.29 -17.40 -14.07
N GLU A 7 1.62 -18.51 -13.76
CA GLU A 7 2.15 -19.58 -12.92
C GLU A 7 3.37 -20.24 -13.57
N ALA A 8 3.27 -20.62 -14.84
CA ALA A 8 4.36 -21.23 -15.58
C ALA A 8 5.60 -20.33 -15.73
N GLU A 9 5.40 -19.02 -15.76
CA GLU A 9 6.45 -17.99 -15.84
C GLU A 9 6.98 -17.57 -14.46
N GLY A 10 6.46 -18.13 -13.35
CA GLY A 10 6.81 -17.72 -11.99
C GLY A 10 6.33 -16.30 -11.62
N ALA A 11 5.29 -15.82 -12.28
CA ALA A 11 4.81 -14.44 -12.21
C ALA A 11 3.59 -14.25 -11.28
N LEU A 12 3.37 -15.17 -10.35
CA LEU A 12 2.22 -15.17 -9.42
C LEU A 12 2.14 -13.90 -8.56
N CYS A 13 3.27 -13.24 -8.32
CA CYS A 13 3.33 -12.02 -7.51
C CYS A 13 2.88 -10.74 -8.23
N LYS A 14 2.50 -10.79 -9.52
CA LYS A 14 2.07 -9.60 -10.27
C LYS A 14 0.89 -8.86 -9.61
N ALA A 15 -0.01 -9.58 -8.91
CA ALA A 15 -1.14 -9.00 -8.20
C ALA A 15 -0.81 -8.57 -6.74
N TYR A 16 0.44 -8.77 -6.31
CA TYR A 16 0.90 -8.43 -4.96
C TYR A 16 1.86 -7.23 -4.95
N GLY A 17 1.99 -6.55 -6.08
CA GLY A 17 2.83 -5.35 -6.22
C GLY A 17 2.28 -4.13 -5.48
N GLY A 18 3.06 -3.04 -5.48
CA GLY A 18 2.74 -1.81 -4.76
C GLY A 18 1.39 -1.19 -5.12
N ALA A 19 0.86 -1.46 -6.31
CA ALA A 19 -0.46 -0.98 -6.75
C ALA A 19 -1.63 -1.81 -6.20
N ALA A 20 -1.41 -3.02 -5.70
CA ALA A 20 -2.46 -3.97 -5.35
C ALA A 20 -2.34 -4.57 -3.94
N MET A 21 -1.15 -4.64 -3.35
CA MET A 21 -0.89 -5.44 -2.14
C MET A 21 -1.85 -5.12 -0.98
N LEU A 22 -2.24 -3.86 -0.81
CA LEU A 22 -3.15 -3.47 0.27
C LEU A 22 -4.60 -3.95 0.06
N ASN A 23 -4.96 -4.38 -1.15
CA ASN A 23 -6.26 -4.94 -1.48
C ASN A 23 -6.31 -6.46 -1.34
N ILE A 24 -5.18 -7.10 -1.07
CA ILE A 24 -5.09 -8.52 -0.79
C ILE A 24 -5.44 -8.76 0.68
N PRO A 25 -6.33 -9.71 1.00
CA PRO A 25 -6.59 -10.07 2.39
C PRO A 25 -5.31 -10.57 3.06
N GLY A 26 -4.93 -9.95 4.17
CA GLY A 26 -3.69 -10.29 4.87
C GLY A 26 -3.46 -9.36 6.05
N ARG A 27 -2.31 -9.51 6.70
CA ARG A 27 -1.89 -8.71 7.83
C ARG A 27 -0.66 -7.88 7.46
N LEU A 28 -0.60 -6.68 8.01
CA LEU A 28 0.55 -5.81 7.84
C LEU A 28 1.38 -5.81 9.13
N HIS A 29 2.69 -5.89 8.96
CA HIS A 29 3.67 -5.60 10.00
C HIS A 29 4.44 -4.34 9.60
N ILE A 30 4.27 -3.28 10.39
CA ILE A 30 4.80 -1.96 10.08
C ILE A 30 5.83 -1.59 11.12
N THR A 31 7.07 -1.38 10.70
CA THR A 31 8.20 -1.05 11.57
C THR A 31 9.10 0.01 10.95
N TRP A 32 9.80 0.77 11.77
CA TRP A 32 10.88 1.62 11.29
C TRP A 32 12.12 0.76 11.00
N GLN A 33 12.61 0.81 9.77
CA GLN A 33 13.87 0.19 9.39
C GLN A 33 15.06 1.05 9.81
N ASP A 34 14.90 2.37 9.68
CA ASP A 34 15.82 3.41 10.12
C ASP A 34 15.03 4.72 10.38
N ASP A 35 15.71 5.82 10.72
CA ASP A 35 15.09 7.11 11.06
C ASP A 35 14.22 7.72 9.94
N TYR A 36 14.36 7.26 8.69
CA TYR A 36 13.73 7.84 7.50
C TYR A 36 13.05 6.81 6.60
N THR A 37 13.02 5.56 7.01
CA THR A 37 12.45 4.48 6.21
C THR A 37 11.48 3.65 7.03
N LEU A 38 10.21 3.69 6.67
CA LEU A 38 9.18 2.83 7.23
C LEU A 38 9.07 1.56 6.38
N LYS A 39 9.20 0.40 7.00
CA LYS A 39 9.03 -0.91 6.38
C LYS A 39 7.62 -1.40 6.60
N VAL A 40 6.95 -1.79 5.51
CA VAL A 40 5.62 -2.39 5.51
C VAL A 40 5.75 -3.80 4.93
N GLU A 41 5.56 -4.79 5.76
CA GLU A 41 5.55 -6.20 5.40
C GLU A 41 4.12 -6.72 5.37
N MET A 42 3.83 -7.61 4.44
CA MET A 42 2.54 -8.28 4.32
C MET A 42 2.76 -9.78 4.37
N ASP A 43 1.99 -10.49 5.20
CA ASP A 43 2.10 -11.94 5.35
C ASP A 43 1.62 -12.68 4.08
N ASN A 44 0.48 -12.34 3.53
CA ASN A 44 0.00 -12.94 2.29
C ASN A 44 0.80 -12.41 1.09
N GLY A 45 1.45 -13.30 0.37
CA GLY A 45 2.39 -12.99 -0.71
C GLY A 45 3.81 -12.69 -0.23
N GLN A 46 4.06 -12.63 1.08
CA GLN A 46 5.38 -12.34 1.68
C GLN A 46 6.05 -11.10 1.08
N GLN A 47 5.27 -10.02 0.93
CA GLN A 47 5.76 -8.79 0.29
C GLN A 47 6.32 -7.81 1.31
N THR A 48 7.31 -7.05 0.86
CA THR A 48 7.91 -5.97 1.66
C THR A 48 8.02 -4.71 0.82
N ARG A 49 7.52 -3.59 1.37
CA ARG A 49 7.67 -2.24 0.81
C ARG A 49 8.43 -1.35 1.76
N LEU A 50 9.24 -0.47 1.21
CA LEU A 50 9.95 0.57 1.95
C LEU A 50 9.39 1.94 1.58
N LEU A 51 8.95 2.68 2.59
CA LEU A 51 8.41 4.03 2.43
C LEU A 51 9.47 5.04 2.89
N HIS A 52 10.03 5.80 1.95
CA HIS A 52 11.17 6.68 2.18
C HIS A 52 10.73 8.12 2.48
N PHE A 53 11.04 8.62 3.66
CA PHE A 53 10.81 10.03 4.05
C PHE A 53 11.91 10.96 3.53
N ARG A 54 12.99 10.40 3.02
CA ARG A 54 14.01 11.14 2.27
C ARG A 54 14.09 10.59 0.85
N LYS A 55 14.08 11.50 -0.12
CA LYS A 55 14.22 11.11 -1.52
C LYS A 55 15.63 10.56 -1.75
N GLY A 56 15.71 9.42 -2.41
CA GLY A 56 16.94 8.72 -2.78
C GLY A 56 16.89 8.20 -4.21
N ASP A 57 17.82 7.35 -4.56
CA ASP A 57 17.84 6.64 -5.83
C ASP A 57 16.75 5.55 -5.81
N PRO A 58 15.82 5.55 -6.77
CA PRO A 58 14.80 4.51 -6.88
C PRO A 58 15.36 3.13 -7.26
N GLY A 59 16.57 3.04 -7.79
CA GLY A 59 17.16 1.79 -8.29
C GLY A 59 16.41 1.23 -9.50
N ALA A 60 16.53 -0.08 -9.70
CA ALA A 60 15.83 -0.79 -10.77
C ALA A 60 14.31 -0.87 -10.49
N PRO A 61 13.46 -0.86 -11.52
CA PRO A 61 12.02 -1.09 -11.35
C PRO A 61 11.73 -2.42 -10.65
N SER A 62 10.69 -2.44 -9.81
CA SER A 62 10.25 -3.64 -9.11
C SER A 62 8.73 -3.71 -9.04
N LEU A 63 8.16 -4.86 -8.64
CA LEU A 63 6.70 -4.97 -8.40
C LEU A 63 6.24 -4.03 -7.28
N GLN A 64 7.08 -3.77 -6.27
CA GLN A 64 6.76 -2.86 -5.18
C GLN A 64 7.01 -1.39 -5.52
N GLY A 65 7.80 -1.13 -6.57
CA GLY A 65 8.21 0.20 -6.98
C GLY A 65 9.09 0.91 -5.95
N TYR A 66 9.18 2.22 -6.08
CA TYR A 66 9.85 3.12 -5.16
C TYR A 66 8.83 4.07 -4.52
N SER A 67 8.70 4.02 -3.20
CA SER A 67 7.71 4.78 -2.44
C SER A 67 8.38 5.92 -1.66
N THR A 68 7.97 7.14 -1.94
CA THR A 68 8.29 8.32 -1.11
C THR A 68 7.14 8.61 -0.16
N ALA A 69 7.45 9.05 1.05
CA ALA A 69 6.48 9.28 2.11
C ALA A 69 6.64 10.66 2.74
N GLU A 70 5.53 11.29 3.10
CA GLU A 70 5.50 12.55 3.83
C GLU A 70 4.28 12.62 4.75
N TRP A 71 4.42 13.31 5.89
CA TRP A 71 3.27 13.62 6.75
C TRP A 71 2.58 14.89 6.24
N VAL A 72 1.28 14.80 5.99
CA VAL A 72 0.47 15.91 5.51
C VAL A 72 -0.71 16.18 6.43
N ASN A 73 -1.12 17.44 6.50
CA ASN A 73 -2.36 17.84 7.17
C ASN A 73 -3.47 17.92 6.13
N MET A 74 -4.37 16.93 6.14
CA MET A 74 -5.52 16.97 5.26
C MET A 74 -6.51 18.06 5.70
N PRO A 75 -7.08 18.86 4.76
CA PRO A 75 -8.16 19.79 5.09
C PRO A 75 -9.32 19.04 5.76
N ARG A 76 -9.78 19.56 6.89
CA ARG A 76 -10.97 19.02 7.58
C ARG A 76 -12.23 19.70 7.06
N PRO A 77 -13.34 18.96 6.90
CA PRO A 77 -14.63 19.56 6.65
C PRO A 77 -14.99 20.58 7.73
N ALA A 78 -15.61 21.68 7.33
CA ALA A 78 -16.09 22.70 8.27
C ALA A 78 -17.00 22.06 9.33
N GLY A 79 -16.85 22.49 10.59
CA GLY A 79 -17.65 21.99 11.73
C GLY A 79 -17.01 20.84 12.52
N ARG A 80 -15.91 20.25 12.07
CA ARG A 80 -15.10 19.36 12.92
C ARG A 80 -14.05 20.21 13.63
N GLY A 81 -14.05 20.19 14.95
CA GLY A 81 -13.16 20.96 15.83
C GLY A 81 -11.68 20.99 15.42
N PRO A 82 -10.82 21.68 16.15
CA PRO A 82 -9.41 21.88 15.78
C PRO A 82 -8.73 20.53 15.49
N ALA A 83 -7.77 20.53 14.54
CA ALA A 83 -6.99 19.34 14.25
C ALA A 83 -6.32 18.85 15.54
N PRO A 84 -6.31 17.55 15.82
CA PRO A 84 -5.56 17.01 16.94
C PRO A 84 -4.10 17.46 16.81
N LYS A 85 -3.51 17.91 17.91
CA LYS A 85 -2.11 18.33 17.99
C LYS A 85 -1.34 17.24 18.72
N GLY A 86 -0.26 16.74 18.12
CA GLY A 86 0.63 15.78 18.76
C GLY A 86 1.51 15.05 17.76
N PRO A 87 2.59 14.41 18.23
CA PRO A 87 3.43 13.55 17.39
C PRO A 87 2.59 12.42 16.80
N GLY A 88 2.73 12.15 15.50
CA GLY A 88 1.98 11.08 14.81
C GLY A 88 0.53 11.43 14.46
N MET A 89 0.13 12.68 14.56
CA MET A 89 -1.21 13.16 14.20
C MET A 89 -1.14 13.83 12.82
N GLY A 90 -1.48 13.09 11.81
CA GLY A 90 -1.52 13.54 10.42
C GLY A 90 -1.89 12.38 9.51
N THR A 91 -2.09 12.66 8.25
CA THR A 91 -2.22 11.65 7.20
C THR A 91 -0.82 11.35 6.65
N LEU A 92 -0.44 10.09 6.59
CA LEU A 92 0.77 9.70 5.86
C LEU A 92 0.42 9.61 4.38
N LYS A 93 1.00 10.50 3.58
CA LYS A 93 0.89 10.44 2.13
C LYS A 93 2.08 9.67 1.57
N VAL A 94 1.80 8.68 0.75
CA VAL A 94 2.79 7.85 0.06
C VAL A 94 2.60 7.99 -1.44
N ARG A 95 3.68 8.17 -2.19
CA ARG A 95 3.67 8.16 -3.65
C ARG A 95 4.64 7.13 -4.16
N THR A 96 4.13 6.17 -4.94
CA THR A 96 4.89 5.06 -5.50
C THR A 96 4.97 5.17 -7.01
N THR A 97 6.17 5.02 -7.53
CA THR A 97 6.52 5.01 -8.95
C THR A 97 7.55 3.90 -9.20
N ASN A 98 8.13 3.84 -10.40
CA ASN A 98 9.18 2.88 -10.74
C ASN A 98 8.71 1.42 -10.58
N LEU A 99 7.45 1.19 -10.95
CA LEU A 99 6.81 -0.12 -10.91
C LEU A 99 7.19 -0.97 -12.12
N LEU A 100 7.30 -2.27 -11.95
CA LEU A 100 7.15 -3.22 -13.06
C LEU A 100 5.66 -3.36 -13.39
N PRO A 101 5.29 -3.68 -14.64
CA PRO A 101 3.92 -4.02 -14.99
C PRO A 101 3.36 -5.14 -14.11
N GLY A 102 2.12 -4.99 -13.67
CA GLY A 102 1.48 -5.95 -12.79
C GLY A 102 -0.04 -5.90 -12.89
N TYR A 103 -0.72 -6.31 -11.82
CA TYR A 103 -2.17 -6.29 -11.76
C TYR A 103 -2.67 -5.45 -10.59
N LEU A 104 -3.80 -4.76 -10.78
CA LEU A 104 -4.51 -4.04 -9.72
C LEU A 104 -5.35 -4.98 -8.85
N ARG A 105 -5.65 -6.16 -9.36
CA ARG A 105 -6.43 -7.21 -8.71
C ARG A 105 -5.97 -8.59 -9.15
N LYS A 106 -6.22 -9.61 -8.34
CA LYS A 106 -5.93 -11.03 -8.64
C LYS A 106 -6.66 -11.56 -9.90
N ASN A 107 -7.66 -10.88 -10.40
CA ASN A 107 -8.35 -11.23 -11.66
C ASN A 107 -7.67 -10.67 -12.93
N GLY A 108 -6.43 -10.20 -12.82
CA GLY A 108 -5.61 -9.81 -13.95
C GLY A 108 -5.93 -8.44 -14.57
N VAL A 109 -6.63 -7.56 -13.86
CA VAL A 109 -6.77 -6.16 -14.30
C VAL A 109 -5.40 -5.50 -14.29
N PRO A 110 -4.84 -5.12 -15.48
CA PRO A 110 -3.44 -4.72 -15.56
C PRO A 110 -3.19 -3.29 -15.08
N HIS A 111 -1.94 -3.03 -14.72
CA HIS A 111 -1.33 -1.71 -14.71
C HIS A 111 0.02 -1.74 -15.43
N SER A 112 0.41 -0.59 -15.99
CA SER A 112 1.68 -0.43 -16.70
C SER A 112 2.84 -0.05 -15.76
N ALA A 113 4.04 0.07 -16.34
CA ALA A 113 5.21 0.61 -15.65
C ALA A 113 5.07 2.13 -15.34
N ASP A 114 4.22 2.84 -16.10
CA ASP A 114 3.96 4.28 -15.91
C ASP A 114 2.89 4.57 -14.84
N ALA A 115 2.35 3.52 -14.23
CA ALA A 115 1.40 3.67 -13.15
C ALA A 115 2.00 4.45 -11.96
N VAL A 116 1.20 5.33 -11.39
CA VAL A 116 1.52 6.09 -10.18
C VAL A 116 0.49 5.76 -9.13
N VAL A 117 0.96 5.27 -7.99
CA VAL A 117 0.10 5.00 -6.83
C VAL A 117 0.26 6.12 -5.82
N THR A 118 -0.85 6.72 -5.39
CA THR A 118 -0.89 7.68 -4.30
C THR A 118 -1.75 7.11 -3.19
N GLU A 119 -1.22 7.08 -1.99
CA GLU A 119 -1.90 6.53 -0.82
C GLU A 119 -1.97 7.59 0.29
N TYR A 120 -3.10 7.61 1.00
CA TYR A 120 -3.31 8.42 2.18
C TYR A 120 -3.69 7.49 3.34
N TRP A 121 -2.80 7.38 4.31
CA TRP A 121 -2.93 6.50 5.47
C TRP A 121 -3.38 7.31 6.68
N ASP A 122 -4.57 7.03 7.16
CA ASP A 122 -5.19 7.70 8.30
C ASP A 122 -5.33 6.74 9.48
N LEU A 123 -4.78 7.13 10.63
CA LEU A 123 -5.07 6.44 11.88
C LEU A 123 -6.43 6.92 12.43
N ARG A 124 -7.32 5.98 12.66
CA ARG A 124 -8.64 6.20 13.27
C ARG A 124 -8.72 5.41 14.57
N VAL A 125 -9.38 6.00 15.56
CA VAL A 125 -9.72 5.31 16.80
C VAL A 125 -11.24 5.24 16.86
N GLU A 126 -11.76 4.02 16.86
CA GLU A 126 -13.20 3.78 16.95
C GLU A 126 -13.72 4.10 18.36
N PRO A 127 -15.04 4.27 18.55
CA PRO A 127 -15.63 4.54 19.88
C PRO A 127 -15.30 3.50 20.95
N ASP A 128 -14.99 2.25 20.54
CA ASP A 128 -14.56 1.18 21.45
C ASP A 128 -13.06 1.25 21.81
N GLY A 129 -12.36 2.31 21.37
CA GLY A 129 -10.95 2.55 21.64
C GLY A 129 -9.98 1.78 20.74
N LYS A 130 -10.45 0.98 19.78
CA LYS A 130 -9.59 0.21 18.88
C LYS A 130 -9.04 1.08 17.75
N PRO A 131 -7.72 1.07 17.56
CA PRO A 131 -7.11 1.78 16.44
C PRO A 131 -7.25 1.00 15.12
N TRP A 132 -7.56 1.77 14.06
CA TRP A 132 -7.62 1.32 12.68
C TRP A 132 -6.74 2.19 11.82
N ILE A 133 -6.14 1.60 10.80
CA ILE A 133 -5.54 2.32 9.68
C ILE A 133 -6.50 2.19 8.50
N VAL A 134 -6.95 3.33 7.98
CA VAL A 134 -7.73 3.42 6.74
C VAL A 134 -6.83 4.01 5.68
N VAL A 135 -6.68 3.32 4.55
CA VAL A 135 -5.82 3.77 3.47
C VAL A 135 -6.68 4.08 2.25
N THR A 136 -6.68 5.34 1.80
CA THR A 136 -7.22 5.68 0.49
C THR A 136 -6.11 5.48 -0.54
N VAL A 137 -6.33 4.58 -1.48
CA VAL A 137 -5.39 4.26 -2.57
C VAL A 137 -5.95 4.78 -3.87
N GLU A 138 -5.18 5.59 -4.57
CA GLU A 138 -5.45 6.09 -5.91
C GLU A 138 -4.37 5.59 -6.86
N VAL A 139 -4.76 4.89 -7.92
CA VAL A 139 -3.85 4.47 -8.99
C VAL A 139 -4.21 5.22 -10.26
N ASN A 140 -3.25 5.96 -10.78
CA ASN A 140 -3.31 6.60 -12.09
C ASN A 140 -2.40 5.84 -13.05
N ASP A 141 -2.93 5.42 -14.18
CA ASP A 141 -2.18 4.71 -15.22
C ASP A 141 -2.60 5.26 -16.61
N PRO A 142 -1.71 5.99 -17.28
CA PRO A 142 -2.07 6.63 -18.56
C PRO A 142 -2.31 5.62 -19.70
N LEU A 143 -1.87 4.37 -19.53
CA LEU A 143 -2.00 3.34 -20.56
C LEU A 143 -3.31 2.55 -20.43
N TYR A 144 -3.73 2.22 -19.20
CA TYR A 144 -4.84 1.29 -18.98
C TYR A 144 -6.07 1.91 -18.31
N LEU A 145 -5.95 3.09 -17.69
CA LEU A 145 -7.03 3.70 -16.93
C LEU A 145 -7.44 5.04 -17.54
N LEU A 146 -8.73 5.19 -17.87
CA LEU A 146 -9.31 6.47 -18.29
C LEU A 146 -9.51 7.42 -17.10
N GLU A 147 -9.77 6.86 -15.93
CA GLU A 147 -9.95 7.58 -14.66
C GLU A 147 -9.17 6.87 -13.57
N PRO A 148 -8.82 7.56 -12.45
CA PRO A 148 -8.12 6.94 -11.35
C PRO A 148 -8.89 5.74 -10.78
N TYR A 149 -8.18 4.64 -10.54
CA TYR A 149 -8.71 3.51 -9.79
C TYR A 149 -8.57 3.78 -8.30
N LEU A 150 -9.70 3.78 -7.59
CA LEU A 150 -9.77 4.11 -6.16
C LEU A 150 -10.18 2.89 -5.33
N THR A 151 -9.47 2.67 -4.22
CA THR A 151 -9.84 1.69 -3.20
C THR A 151 -9.59 2.23 -1.79
N THR A 152 -10.21 1.59 -0.79
CA THR A 152 -10.10 2.04 0.60
C THR A 152 -9.91 0.85 1.55
N PRO A 153 -8.79 0.11 1.44
CA PRO A 153 -8.47 -0.95 2.39
C PRO A 153 -8.32 -0.40 3.81
N ASN A 154 -8.70 -1.23 4.79
CA ASN A 154 -8.59 -0.86 6.19
C ASN A 154 -8.07 -2.03 7.02
N PHE A 155 -7.30 -1.70 8.06
CA PHE A 155 -6.62 -2.66 8.90
C PHE A 155 -6.84 -2.32 10.37
N ARG A 156 -7.32 -3.29 11.13
CA ARG A 156 -7.44 -3.16 12.58
C ARG A 156 -6.13 -3.57 13.24
N LYS A 157 -5.73 -2.83 14.26
CA LYS A 157 -4.58 -3.22 15.07
C LYS A 157 -4.86 -4.55 15.79
N GLU A 158 -4.01 -5.52 15.59
CA GLU A 158 -4.00 -6.77 16.36
C GLU A 158 -3.19 -6.58 17.66
N PRO A 159 -3.54 -7.30 18.75
CA PRO A 159 -2.87 -7.14 20.04
C PRO A 159 -1.42 -7.61 20.01
N ASP A 160 -1.12 -8.60 19.18
CA ASP A 160 0.20 -9.22 19.04
C ASP A 160 0.39 -9.84 17.65
N GLY A 161 1.53 -10.49 17.43
CA GLY A 161 1.88 -11.16 16.18
C GLY A 161 1.38 -12.60 16.02
N SER A 162 0.55 -13.13 16.93
CA SER A 162 0.15 -14.55 16.93
C SER A 162 -0.59 -15.00 15.67
N LYS A 163 -1.23 -14.07 14.97
CA LYS A 163 -1.95 -14.33 13.72
C LYS A 163 -1.09 -14.14 12.47
N TRP A 164 0.16 -13.76 12.61
CA TRP A 164 1.08 -13.59 11.48
C TRP A 164 1.32 -14.95 10.81
N SER A 165 0.95 -15.08 9.54
CA SER A 165 1.03 -16.33 8.78
C SER A 165 1.54 -16.05 7.38
N PRO A 166 2.86 -16.02 7.15
CA PRO A 166 3.42 -15.77 5.84
C PRO A 166 3.08 -16.89 4.85
N GLU A 167 2.47 -16.50 3.73
CA GLU A 167 2.12 -17.40 2.64
C GLU A 167 2.69 -16.87 1.32
N PRO A 168 3.14 -17.73 0.39
CA PRO A 168 3.65 -17.28 -0.89
C PRO A 168 2.55 -16.65 -1.74
N CYS A 169 2.93 -15.96 -2.82
CA CYS A 169 1.96 -15.48 -3.80
C CYS A 169 1.18 -16.65 -4.40
N GLY A 170 -0.14 -16.52 -4.47
CA GLY A 170 -1.05 -17.51 -5.02
C GLY A 170 -2.12 -16.88 -5.90
N LEU A 171 -2.85 -17.73 -6.63
CA LEU A 171 -3.96 -17.31 -7.50
C LEU A 171 -5.31 -17.25 -6.76
N ASP A 172 -5.38 -17.74 -5.53
CA ASP A 172 -6.59 -17.87 -4.71
C ASP A 172 -7.15 -16.53 -4.23
#